data_f772ac43bf7d54a59ae34410b8d64efc
#
_entry.id   f772ac43bf7d54a59ae34410b8d64efc
#
_cell.length_a   1.000
_cell.length_b   1.000
_cell.length_c   1.000
_cell.angle_alpha   90.00
_cell.angle_beta   90.00
_cell.angle_gamma   90.00
#
_symmetry.space_group_name_H-M   'P 1'
#
loop_
_entity.id
_entity.type
_entity.pdbx_description
1 polymer ?
#
loop_
_entity_poly.entity_id
_entity_poly.type
_entity_poly.pdbx_seq_one_letter_code
_entity_poly.pdbx_strand_id
1 'polypeptide(L)'
;MKFNFRVLFPVVLMAFLGAVGFGGQAVAGSATEIDIAVDGGLEKFKKEVAGGAEFLDKAKGYLVFPKVTKAGLVVGGEYGEGALRIGGTTVDYYNIASASFGLQIGAQQYAIVMVFLEDEAMKKFRESKGWEAGVDGSVAIAKWGAGEDINTQNFKDPIVGFVFGNKGLMAGVSIEGSKITKLEK
;
A
#
# COMPACT_ATOMS: atom_id res chain seq x y z
N MET A 1 29.00 -41.98 28.87
CA MET A 1 28.42 -42.13 27.52
C MET A 1 28.27 -40.73 26.94
N LYS A 2 29.21 -40.28 26.08
CA LYS A 2 29.26 -38.92 25.55
C LYS A 2 28.57 -38.94 24.19
N PHE A 3 27.39 -38.28 24.09
CA PHE A 3 26.65 -38.13 22.86
C PHE A 3 27.27 -37.00 22.01
N ASN A 4 27.82 -37.33 20.85
CA ASN A 4 28.39 -36.36 19.91
C ASN A 4 27.28 -35.70 19.09
N PHE A 5 27.02 -34.42 19.37
CA PHE A 5 26.00 -33.55 18.73
C PHE A 5 26.57 -32.80 17.52
N ARG A 6 27.26 -33.49 16.60
CA ARG A 6 28.01 -32.80 15.53
C ARG A 6 27.67 -33.20 14.09
N VAL A 7 26.59 -33.90 13.79
CA VAL A 7 26.34 -34.42 12.44
C VAL A 7 24.93 -34.12 11.88
N LEU A 8 24.19 -33.12 12.35
CA LEU A 8 22.83 -32.88 11.83
C LEU A 8 22.59 -31.47 11.29
N PHE A 9 23.61 -30.79 10.75
CA PHE A 9 23.44 -29.42 10.26
C PHE A 9 23.72 -29.13 8.78
N PRO A 10 23.89 -30.09 7.85
CA PRO A 10 24.00 -29.70 6.45
C PRO A 10 22.92 -30.26 5.51
N VAL A 11 21.79 -30.80 5.98
CA VAL A 11 20.79 -31.40 5.05
C VAL A 11 19.57 -30.52 4.81
N VAL A 12 19.38 -29.41 5.55
CA VAL A 12 18.21 -28.53 5.36
C VAL A 12 18.45 -27.39 4.38
N LEU A 13 19.68 -27.19 3.89
CA LEU A 13 20.02 -26.07 2.98
C LEU A 13 19.93 -26.40 1.48
N MET A 14 19.49 -27.60 1.09
CA MET A 14 19.50 -28.01 -0.34
C MET A 14 18.11 -28.23 -0.94
N ALA A 15 17.03 -27.94 -0.25
CA ALA A 15 15.65 -28.10 -0.75
C ALA A 15 14.97 -26.79 -1.18
N PHE A 16 15.69 -25.65 -1.24
CA PHE A 16 15.10 -24.33 -1.56
C PHE A 16 15.47 -23.78 -2.95
N LEU A 17 16.12 -24.59 -3.82
CA LEU A 17 16.54 -24.15 -5.16
C LEU A 17 15.69 -24.70 -6.31
N GLY A 18 14.49 -25.21 -6.07
CA GLY A 18 13.67 -25.89 -7.08
C GLY A 18 12.31 -25.27 -7.41
N ALA A 19 11.98 -24.06 -6.94
CA ALA A 19 10.67 -23.44 -7.17
C ALA A 19 10.76 -22.00 -7.70
N VAL A 20 11.64 -21.74 -8.66
CA VAL A 20 11.69 -20.47 -9.41
C VAL A 20 11.34 -20.77 -10.86
N GLY A 21 10.05 -20.88 -11.14
CA GLY A 21 9.57 -21.18 -12.49
C GLY A 21 8.13 -20.76 -12.78
N PHE A 22 7.60 -19.76 -12.05
CA PHE A 22 6.40 -19.03 -12.47
C PHE A 22 6.76 -17.55 -12.55
N GLY A 23 7.57 -17.22 -13.53
CA GLY A 23 7.77 -15.86 -13.98
C GLY A 23 6.55 -15.37 -14.75
N GLY A 24 5.41 -15.18 -14.06
CA GLY A 24 4.42 -14.25 -14.53
C GLY A 24 5.07 -12.89 -14.48
N GLN A 25 5.50 -12.35 -15.62
CA GLN A 25 5.90 -10.96 -15.72
C GLN A 25 4.67 -10.14 -15.29
N ALA A 26 4.74 -9.53 -14.12
CA ALA A 26 3.83 -8.45 -13.80
C ALA A 26 4.13 -7.35 -14.84
N VAL A 27 3.31 -7.30 -15.89
CA VAL A 27 3.40 -6.21 -16.86
C VAL A 27 3.01 -4.98 -16.10
N ALA A 28 3.99 -4.10 -15.89
CA ALA A 28 3.74 -2.79 -15.29
C ALA A 28 2.72 -2.06 -16.19
N GLY A 29 1.62 -1.57 -15.60
CA GLY A 29 0.59 -0.84 -16.32
C GLY A 29 1.17 0.38 -17.05
N SER A 30 0.65 0.70 -18.19
CA SER A 30 0.99 1.96 -18.85
C SER A 30 0.48 3.16 -18.03
N ALA A 31 1.05 4.35 -18.24
CA ALA A 31 0.59 5.58 -17.60
C ALA A 31 -0.94 5.77 -17.75
N THR A 32 -1.46 5.57 -18.96
CA THR A 32 -2.89 5.70 -19.27
C THR A 32 -3.75 4.68 -18.50
N GLU A 33 -3.31 3.42 -18.40
CA GLU A 33 -4.04 2.38 -17.66
C GLU A 33 -4.07 2.68 -16.16
N ILE A 34 -2.96 3.19 -15.59
CA ILE A 34 -2.91 3.62 -14.20
C ILE A 34 -3.86 4.79 -13.97
N ASP A 35 -3.85 5.80 -14.85
CA ASP A 35 -4.73 6.97 -14.73
C ASP A 35 -6.22 6.60 -14.77
N ILE A 36 -6.64 5.75 -15.70
CA ILE A 36 -8.02 5.25 -15.78
C ILE A 36 -8.39 4.49 -14.49
N ALA A 37 -7.50 3.63 -14.00
CA ALA A 37 -7.75 2.90 -12.78
C ALA A 37 -7.82 3.82 -11.55
N VAL A 38 -6.97 4.85 -11.48
CA VAL A 38 -6.97 5.89 -10.43
C VAL A 38 -8.27 6.67 -10.43
N ASP A 39 -8.78 7.07 -11.59
CA ASP A 39 -10.07 7.76 -11.69
C ASP A 39 -11.21 6.90 -11.16
N GLY A 40 -11.27 5.62 -11.55
CA GLY A 40 -12.22 4.67 -11.00
C GLY A 40 -12.06 4.44 -9.50
N GLY A 41 -10.83 4.42 -9.01
CA GLY A 41 -10.51 4.33 -7.58
C GLY A 41 -11.00 5.53 -6.78
N LEU A 42 -10.84 6.74 -7.32
CA LEU A 42 -11.32 7.98 -6.70
C LEU A 42 -12.86 8.05 -6.64
N GLU A 43 -13.55 7.66 -7.70
CA GLU A 43 -15.01 7.58 -7.69
C GLU A 43 -15.52 6.59 -6.62
N LYS A 44 -14.85 5.44 -6.53
CA LYS A 44 -15.16 4.45 -5.49
C LYS A 44 -14.87 4.98 -4.09
N PHE A 45 -13.75 5.68 -3.90
CA PHE A 45 -13.38 6.32 -2.65
C PHE A 45 -14.44 7.31 -2.17
N LYS A 46 -14.86 8.25 -3.02
CA LYS A 46 -15.91 9.23 -2.72
C LYS A 46 -17.25 8.58 -2.34
N LYS A 47 -17.55 7.42 -2.95
CA LYS A 47 -18.80 6.68 -2.71
C LYS A 47 -18.76 5.85 -1.43
N GLU A 48 -17.63 5.20 -1.14
CA GLU A 48 -17.52 4.23 -0.04
C GLU A 48 -17.03 4.86 1.27
N VAL A 49 -16.26 5.96 1.20
CA VAL A 49 -15.67 6.63 2.37
C VAL A 49 -16.46 7.90 2.68
N ALA A 50 -17.24 7.90 3.76
CA ALA A 50 -17.95 9.10 4.20
C ALA A 50 -16.93 10.22 4.53
N GLY A 51 -17.17 11.43 4.02
CA GLY A 51 -16.20 12.53 4.14
C GLY A 51 -15.01 12.43 3.19
N GLY A 52 -14.88 11.37 2.38
CA GLY A 52 -13.76 11.19 1.46
C GLY A 52 -13.61 12.32 0.45
N ALA A 53 -14.70 12.85 -0.08
CA ALA A 53 -14.68 14.01 -0.98
C ALA A 53 -14.09 15.25 -0.27
N GLU A 54 -14.48 15.51 0.97
CA GLU A 54 -13.98 16.63 1.77
C GLU A 54 -12.47 16.53 2.03
N PHE A 55 -11.96 15.31 2.26
CA PHE A 55 -10.52 15.08 2.38
C PHE A 55 -9.77 15.41 1.10
N LEU A 56 -10.31 15.01 -0.06
CA LEU A 56 -9.70 15.33 -1.36
C LEU A 56 -9.71 16.84 -1.64
N ASP A 57 -10.78 17.55 -1.27
CA ASP A 57 -10.90 19.00 -1.46
C ASP A 57 -9.91 19.80 -0.61
N LYS A 58 -9.59 19.31 0.59
CA LYS A 58 -8.60 19.92 1.50
C LYS A 58 -7.17 19.48 1.24
N ALA A 59 -6.97 18.46 0.39
CA ALA A 59 -5.67 17.87 0.14
C ALA A 59 -4.75 18.82 -0.64
N LYS A 60 -3.48 18.86 -0.26
CA LYS A 60 -2.38 19.43 -1.06
C LYS A 60 -2.03 18.52 -2.24
N GLY A 61 -2.26 17.24 -2.07
CA GLY A 61 -2.18 16.19 -3.07
C GLY A 61 -2.65 14.87 -2.47
N TYR A 62 -2.89 13.89 -3.32
CA TYR A 62 -3.29 12.55 -2.90
C TYR A 62 -2.70 11.49 -3.81
N LEU A 63 -2.21 10.42 -3.19
CA LEU A 63 -1.65 9.26 -3.86
C LEU A 63 -2.68 8.14 -3.83
N VAL A 64 -3.03 7.61 -4.98
CA VAL A 64 -4.07 6.60 -5.15
C VAL A 64 -3.48 5.32 -5.69
N PHE A 65 -3.65 4.23 -4.98
CA PHE A 65 -3.41 2.86 -5.43
C PHE A 65 -4.78 2.18 -5.61
N PRO A 66 -5.34 2.17 -6.82
CA PRO A 66 -6.72 1.69 -7.06
C PRO A 66 -6.86 0.19 -6.83
N LYS A 67 -5.75 -0.54 -6.93
CA LYS A 67 -5.70 -1.98 -6.72
C LYS A 67 -4.36 -2.38 -6.11
N VAL A 68 -4.39 -2.80 -4.86
CA VAL A 68 -3.29 -3.45 -4.17
C VAL A 68 -3.65 -4.92 -3.99
N THR A 69 -2.79 -5.80 -4.47
CA THR A 69 -2.97 -7.25 -4.33
C THR A 69 -2.03 -7.74 -3.25
N LYS A 70 -2.58 -8.39 -2.24
CA LYS A 70 -1.86 -9.06 -1.16
C LYS A 70 -2.06 -10.56 -1.32
N ALA A 71 -0.98 -11.32 -1.37
CA ALA A 71 -1.01 -12.77 -1.51
C ALA A 71 0.08 -13.43 -0.66
N GLY A 72 -0.21 -14.61 -0.12
CA GLY A 72 0.74 -15.38 0.66
C GLY A 72 0.10 -16.54 1.41
N LEU A 73 0.94 -17.43 1.96
CA LEU A 73 0.55 -18.51 2.86
C LEU A 73 1.17 -18.30 4.25
N VAL A 74 2.47 -18.45 4.40
CA VAL A 74 3.24 -18.20 5.63
C VAL A 74 4.08 -16.94 5.47
N VAL A 75 4.60 -16.74 4.27
CA VAL A 75 5.25 -15.52 3.81
C VAL A 75 4.38 -14.96 2.70
N GLY A 76 4.07 -13.70 2.79
CA GLY A 76 3.24 -13.00 1.81
C GLY A 76 3.90 -11.71 1.36
N GLY A 77 3.35 -11.15 0.30
CA GLY A 77 3.71 -9.83 -0.19
C GLY A 77 2.48 -9.10 -0.69
N GLU A 78 2.61 -7.80 -0.78
CA GLU A 78 1.63 -6.97 -1.45
C GLU A 78 2.29 -6.08 -2.49
N TYR A 79 1.54 -5.79 -3.54
CA TYR A 79 1.98 -4.93 -4.62
C TYR A 79 0.79 -4.21 -5.25
N GLY A 80 1.00 -2.96 -5.61
CA GLY A 80 0.05 -2.15 -6.37
C GLY A 80 0.75 -1.00 -7.07
N GLU A 81 0.17 -0.52 -8.16
CA GLU A 81 0.60 0.69 -8.88
C GLU A 81 -0.45 1.76 -8.73
N GLY A 82 -0.02 3.02 -8.76
CA GLY A 82 -0.88 4.17 -8.58
C GLY A 82 -0.25 5.47 -9.03
N ALA A 83 -0.98 6.56 -8.83
CA ALA A 83 -0.55 7.89 -9.23
C ALA A 83 -0.78 8.93 -8.13
N LEU A 84 0.15 9.87 -8.05
CA LEU A 84 0.03 11.09 -7.26
C LEU A 84 -0.69 12.16 -8.07
N ARG A 85 -1.77 12.69 -7.52
CA ARG A 85 -2.54 13.79 -8.08
C ARG A 85 -2.34 15.05 -7.26
N ILE A 86 -2.12 16.18 -7.94
CA ILE A 86 -2.08 17.53 -7.37
C ILE A 86 -3.02 18.39 -8.20
N GLY A 87 -3.99 19.01 -7.53
CA GLY A 87 -5.03 19.78 -8.24
C GLY A 87 -5.82 18.95 -9.26
N GLY A 88 -5.98 17.65 -9.02
CA GLY A 88 -6.68 16.74 -9.92
C GLY A 88 -5.84 16.19 -11.09
N THR A 89 -4.61 16.67 -11.27
CA THR A 89 -3.72 16.26 -12.38
C THR A 89 -2.67 15.26 -11.86
N THR A 90 -2.41 14.19 -12.62
CA THR A 90 -1.32 13.26 -12.34
C THR A 90 0.04 13.96 -12.52
N VAL A 91 0.87 13.89 -11.49
CA VAL A 91 2.22 14.49 -11.52
C VAL A 91 3.32 13.44 -11.48
N ASP A 92 3.09 12.30 -10.85
CA ASP A 92 4.05 11.21 -10.71
C ASP A 92 3.32 9.87 -10.55
N TYR A 93 3.99 8.76 -10.92
CA TYR A 93 3.51 7.39 -10.73
C TYR A 93 4.34 6.69 -9.67
N TYR A 94 3.72 5.78 -8.93
CA TYR A 94 4.36 5.05 -7.83
C TYR A 94 3.89 3.61 -7.78
N ASN A 95 4.73 2.75 -7.21
CA ASN A 95 4.29 1.45 -6.70
C ASN A 95 4.30 1.46 -5.17
N ILE A 96 3.50 0.58 -4.59
CA ILE A 96 3.56 0.19 -3.18
C ILE A 96 3.89 -1.28 -3.10
N ALA A 97 4.84 -1.63 -2.23
CA ALA A 97 5.23 -3.01 -1.98
C ALA A 97 5.53 -3.22 -0.50
N SER A 98 5.11 -4.34 0.05
CA SER A 98 5.53 -4.79 1.38
C SER A 98 5.67 -6.30 1.44
N ALA A 99 6.42 -6.78 2.43
CA ALA A 99 6.49 -8.18 2.79
C ALA A 99 5.73 -8.40 4.10
N SER A 100 5.00 -9.48 4.20
CA SER A 100 4.28 -9.86 5.41
C SER A 100 4.58 -11.30 5.81
N PHE A 101 4.65 -11.53 7.14
CA PHE A 101 4.80 -12.85 7.73
C PHE A 101 3.54 -13.17 8.53
N GLY A 102 3.01 -14.36 8.38
CA GLY A 102 1.85 -14.82 9.12
C GLY A 102 1.01 -15.83 8.33
N LEU A 103 0.14 -16.53 9.04
CA LEU A 103 -0.84 -17.45 8.42
C LEU A 103 -1.93 -16.64 7.72
N GLN A 104 -1.68 -16.29 6.46
CA GLN A 104 -2.66 -15.65 5.58
C GLN A 104 -2.87 -16.57 4.38
N ILE A 105 -4.01 -17.24 4.35
CA ILE A 105 -4.34 -18.13 3.22
C ILE A 105 -5.20 -17.34 2.24
N GLY A 106 -4.67 -17.12 1.03
CA GLY A 106 -5.41 -16.55 -0.07
C GLY A 106 -4.82 -15.28 -0.68
N ALA A 107 -5.53 -14.73 -1.64
CA ALA A 107 -5.25 -13.45 -2.26
C ALA A 107 -6.37 -12.45 -1.89
N GLN A 108 -5.99 -11.25 -1.51
CA GLN A 108 -6.87 -10.15 -1.19
C GLN A 108 -6.56 -8.96 -2.09
N GLN A 109 -7.59 -8.21 -2.44
CA GLN A 109 -7.45 -6.97 -3.20
C GLN A 109 -8.17 -5.84 -2.48
N TYR A 110 -7.52 -4.70 -2.38
CA TYR A 110 -8.05 -3.49 -1.78
C TYR A 110 -7.47 -2.26 -2.47
N ALA A 111 -8.02 -1.11 -2.17
CA ALA A 111 -7.53 0.17 -2.64
C ALA A 111 -6.99 1.00 -1.47
N ILE A 112 -6.03 1.87 -1.78
CA ILE A 112 -5.45 2.82 -0.82
C ILE A 112 -5.54 4.22 -1.42
N VAL A 113 -5.97 5.20 -0.60
CA VAL A 113 -5.81 6.63 -0.87
C VAL A 113 -5.02 7.23 0.28
N MET A 114 -3.89 7.84 -0.02
CA MET A 114 -3.10 8.61 0.94
C MET A 114 -3.28 10.08 0.62
N VAL A 115 -3.81 10.83 1.58
CA VAL A 115 -4.10 12.26 1.44
C VAL A 115 -3.03 13.05 2.19
N PHE A 116 -2.35 13.94 1.49
CA PHE A 116 -1.38 14.86 2.06
C PHE A 116 -2.10 16.16 2.45
N LEU A 117 -2.13 16.45 3.75
CA LEU A 117 -2.78 17.64 4.30
C LEU A 117 -1.82 18.83 4.41
N GLU A 118 -0.51 18.57 4.38
CA GLU A 118 0.55 19.56 4.49
C GLU A 118 1.48 19.54 3.28
N ASP A 119 1.84 20.73 2.78
CA ASP A 119 2.74 20.90 1.64
C ASP A 119 4.13 20.31 1.91
N GLU A 120 4.64 20.45 3.15
CA GLU A 120 5.95 19.96 3.54
C GLU A 120 6.02 18.42 3.51
N ALA A 121 4.95 17.75 3.97
CA ALA A 121 4.87 16.28 3.92
C ALA A 121 4.85 15.77 2.48
N MET A 122 4.06 16.41 1.60
CA MET A 122 4.01 16.07 0.19
C MET A 122 5.35 16.31 -0.51
N LYS A 123 6.03 17.42 -0.19
CA LYS A 123 7.36 17.74 -0.75
C LYS A 123 8.39 16.69 -0.34
N LYS A 124 8.49 16.36 0.95
CA LYS A 124 9.41 15.32 1.45
C LYS A 124 9.14 13.96 0.81
N PHE A 125 7.86 13.60 0.66
CA PHE A 125 7.47 12.38 -0.03
C PHE A 125 8.00 12.35 -1.47
N ARG A 126 7.80 13.41 -2.24
CA ARG A 126 8.20 13.48 -3.66
C ARG A 126 9.72 13.50 -3.87
N GLU A 127 10.48 14.10 -2.92
CA GLU A 127 11.95 14.18 -2.98
C GLU A 127 12.62 12.85 -2.58
N SER A 128 11.91 11.95 -1.91
CA SER A 128 12.45 10.64 -1.54
C SER A 128 12.55 9.71 -2.74
N LYS A 129 13.67 8.94 -2.81
CA LYS A 129 13.83 7.88 -3.84
C LYS A 129 13.12 6.58 -3.51
N GLY A 130 12.62 6.46 -2.29
CA GLY A 130 11.83 5.36 -1.79
C GLY A 130 11.38 5.73 -0.40
N TRP A 131 10.08 5.88 -0.23
CA TRP A 131 9.44 6.33 1.00
C TRP A 131 8.83 5.13 1.73
N GLU A 132 9.07 5.03 3.03
CA GLU A 132 8.52 3.96 3.86
C GLU A 132 7.53 4.53 4.87
N ALA A 133 6.30 4.04 4.82
CA ALA A 133 5.23 4.48 5.70
C ALA A 133 5.53 4.11 7.17
N GLY A 134 5.41 5.07 8.07
CA GLY A 134 5.73 4.92 9.49
C GLY A 134 7.20 5.12 9.85
N VAL A 135 8.10 5.18 8.86
CA VAL A 135 9.54 5.44 9.03
C VAL A 135 9.90 6.84 8.53
N ASP A 136 9.62 7.12 7.25
CA ASP A 136 9.94 8.40 6.61
C ASP A 136 8.86 9.46 6.85
N GLY A 137 7.68 9.04 7.29
CA GLY A 137 6.58 9.93 7.66
C GLY A 137 5.47 9.20 8.40
N SER A 138 4.85 9.89 9.35
CA SER A 138 3.66 9.42 10.06
C SER A 138 2.46 9.41 9.12
N VAL A 139 1.73 8.30 9.12
CA VAL A 139 0.49 8.14 8.37
C VAL A 139 -0.61 7.70 9.34
N ALA A 140 -1.59 8.56 9.57
CA ALA A 140 -2.78 8.15 10.30
C ALA A 140 -3.64 7.25 9.41
N ILE A 141 -3.93 6.04 9.87
CA ILE A 141 -4.82 5.13 9.13
C ILE A 141 -6.26 5.37 9.57
N ALA A 142 -7.07 5.89 8.67
CA ALA A 142 -8.51 6.00 8.87
C ALA A 142 -9.14 4.60 8.78
N LYS A 143 -9.58 4.07 9.93
CA LYS A 143 -10.31 2.80 10.01
C LYS A 143 -11.77 3.03 9.61
N TRP A 144 -12.11 2.60 8.41
CA TRP A 144 -13.47 2.68 7.91
C TRP A 144 -14.36 1.62 8.57
N GLY A 145 -15.54 2.02 9.03
CA GLY A 145 -16.57 1.10 9.57
C GLY A 145 -16.75 1.11 11.09
N ALA A 146 -16.00 1.92 11.84
CA ALA A 146 -16.11 1.99 13.30
C ALA A 146 -17.13 3.02 13.82
N GLY A 147 -17.96 3.65 12.95
CA GLY A 147 -18.98 4.64 13.35
C GLY A 147 -18.40 5.98 13.82
N GLU A 148 -17.12 6.23 13.63
CA GLU A 148 -16.50 7.53 13.88
C GLU A 148 -16.69 8.42 12.66
N ASP A 149 -17.11 9.68 12.91
CA ASP A 149 -17.14 10.70 11.88
C ASP A 149 -15.70 10.99 11.43
N ILE A 150 -15.38 10.56 10.24
CA ILE A 150 -14.09 10.84 9.61
C ILE A 150 -14.12 12.30 9.15
N ASN A 151 -13.47 13.14 9.93
CA ASN A 151 -13.40 14.57 9.71
C ASN A 151 -11.93 14.98 9.73
N THR A 152 -11.53 15.85 8.80
CA THR A 152 -10.15 16.35 8.71
C THR A 152 -9.65 17.00 10.01
N GLN A 153 -10.54 17.50 10.85
CA GLN A 153 -10.19 18.11 12.14
C GLN A 153 -9.76 17.09 13.20
N ASN A 154 -10.12 15.82 13.03
CA ASN A 154 -9.77 14.74 13.94
C ASN A 154 -8.37 14.16 13.67
N PHE A 155 -7.77 14.48 12.53
CA PHE A 155 -6.43 14.02 12.15
C PHE A 155 -5.41 15.14 12.34
N LYS A 156 -4.41 14.87 13.18
CA LYS A 156 -3.27 15.77 13.42
C LYS A 156 -2.05 15.38 12.56
N ASP A 157 -2.11 14.23 11.93
CA ASP A 157 -1.04 13.74 11.09
C ASP A 157 -1.06 14.43 9.73
N PRO A 158 0.11 14.75 9.18
CA PRO A 158 0.23 15.43 7.90
C PRO A 158 -0.19 14.57 6.71
N ILE A 159 -0.29 13.25 6.91
CA ILE A 159 -0.72 12.28 5.91
C ILE A 159 -1.80 11.38 6.53
N VAL A 160 -2.92 11.21 5.83
CA VAL A 160 -4.00 10.30 6.22
C VAL A 160 -4.17 9.23 5.16
N GLY A 161 -4.09 7.97 5.57
CA GLY A 161 -4.26 6.80 4.72
C GLY A 161 -5.65 6.17 4.87
N PHE A 162 -6.32 5.92 3.76
CA PHE A 162 -7.60 5.22 3.70
C PHE A 162 -7.43 3.90 2.98
N VAL A 163 -7.87 2.81 3.60
CA VAL A 163 -7.91 1.48 2.98
C VAL A 163 -9.38 1.10 2.80
N PHE A 164 -9.79 0.76 1.57
CA PHE A 164 -11.19 0.49 1.24
C PHE A 164 -11.33 -0.55 0.11
N GLY A 165 -12.57 -0.95 -0.19
CA GLY A 165 -12.85 -1.87 -1.30
C GLY A 165 -12.75 -3.35 -0.99
N ASN A 166 -12.40 -3.73 0.23
CA ASN A 166 -12.42 -5.12 0.67
C ASN A 166 -13.58 -5.34 1.66
N LYS A 167 -14.70 -5.84 1.17
CA LYS A 167 -15.87 -6.13 2.00
C LYS A 167 -15.58 -7.32 2.93
N GLY A 168 -15.15 -7.03 4.16
CA GLY A 168 -15.17 -8.00 5.25
C GLY A 168 -13.82 -8.40 5.87
N LEU A 169 -12.67 -7.94 5.39
CA LEU A 169 -11.34 -8.33 5.90
C LEU A 169 -10.42 -7.14 6.17
N MET A 170 -10.95 -6.06 6.76
CA MET A 170 -10.16 -4.88 7.18
C MET A 170 -9.26 -5.16 8.40
N ALA A 171 -9.43 -6.30 9.07
CA ALA A 171 -8.55 -6.72 10.15
C ALA A 171 -7.21 -7.19 9.57
N GLY A 172 -6.13 -6.43 9.81
CA GLY A 172 -4.78 -6.80 9.44
C GLY A 172 -4.22 -6.17 8.17
N VAL A 173 -4.89 -5.17 7.59
CA VAL A 173 -4.27 -4.32 6.58
C VAL A 173 -3.62 -3.13 7.28
N SER A 174 -2.32 -2.97 7.10
CA SER A 174 -1.53 -1.82 7.56
C SER A 174 -0.74 -1.29 6.38
N ILE A 175 -0.64 0.02 6.27
CA ILE A 175 0.24 0.69 5.31
C ILE A 175 1.65 0.81 5.91
N GLU A 176 1.78 0.74 7.24
CA GLU A 176 3.07 0.82 7.93
C GLU A 176 4.03 -0.29 7.47
N GLY A 177 5.27 0.09 7.22
CA GLY A 177 6.28 -0.81 6.68
C GLY A 177 6.17 -1.06 5.17
N SER A 178 5.20 -0.44 4.50
CA SER A 178 5.12 -0.49 3.05
C SER A 178 6.08 0.51 2.43
N LYS A 179 6.82 0.04 1.42
CA LYS A 179 7.73 0.87 0.64
C LYS A 179 7.03 1.40 -0.61
N ILE A 180 7.06 2.71 -0.77
CA ILE A 180 6.50 3.40 -1.93
C ILE A 180 7.65 3.94 -2.77
N THR A 181 7.71 3.53 -4.03
CA THR A 181 8.80 3.88 -4.95
C THR A 181 8.24 4.54 -6.21
N LYS A 182 8.89 5.62 -6.65
CA LYS A 182 8.52 6.31 -7.88
C LYS A 182 8.79 5.43 -9.10
N LEU A 183 7.86 5.45 -10.05
CA LEU A 183 7.95 4.75 -11.33
C LEU A 183 8.24 5.76 -12.45
N GLU A 184 9.15 5.38 -13.33
CA GLU A 184 9.35 6.09 -14.60
C GLU A 184 8.29 5.59 -15.60
N LYS A 185 7.38 6.49 -16.04
CA LYS A 185 6.27 6.19 -16.96
C LYS A 185 6.22 7.20 -18.11
#